data_f0d2e56f5069f82f77ba24b20519d013
#
_entry.id   f0d2e56f5069f82f77ba24b20519d013
#
_cell.length_a   1.000
_cell.length_b   1.000
_cell.length_c   1.000
_cell.angle_alpha   90.00
_cell.angle_beta   90.00
_cell.angle_gamma   90.00
#
_symmetry.space_group_name_H-M   'P 1'
#
loop_
_entity.id
_entity.type
_entity.pdbx_description
1 polymer ?
#
loop_
_entity_poly.entity_id
_entity_poly.type
_entity_poly.pdbx_seq_one_letter_code
_entity_poly.pdbx_strand_id
1 'polypeptide(L)'
;MRAVILGLIVLGLGAGGFVYWRSSQSKASQKSAEAANQRPTSAIVERGAVNFAVTVAGEIGPAEQVSVRPEVNGRISELPVDVGDQVKKGSLLFALDDRDLKLEVETRQKQVENTKLQLDKSRIDMDQAKRDYERDQELFEAKLLSEQAYEASRQRHESSIKDHEIALNAIERSEKDLALTEERLSRARIMAPFDCTVLTRPVSSGQAVSGSGGFNSGTEVLTIADLSAMVINAHVNQADVTRLKSGMQVNIEVDAVPGLEVQGEVERIAPQATLRNNIKGYATRIVLKEIDPRVQPGMTASISIPVSAADDVLTVPLTAVFSEQGERYVFVKSGESFERRTVVVGISDLFKAEIKSGLAEGEVVSLEQPAGIPPRAPGGPALAQAASSTPAKAAAQGPAKAAAPAAPTAATKTTPTRPGT
;
A
#
# COMPACT_ATOMS: atom_id res chain seq x y z
N MET A 1 -65.15 21.48 62.41
CA MET A 1 -65.13 22.49 61.32
C MET A 1 -63.75 23.11 61.08
N ARG A 2 -62.89 23.35 62.08
CA ARG A 2 -61.57 24.00 61.87
C ARG A 2 -60.54 23.12 61.07
N ALA A 3 -60.59 21.79 61.19
CA ALA A 3 -59.68 20.89 60.50
C ALA A 3 -59.94 20.74 58.96
N VAL A 4 -61.19 20.89 58.55
CA VAL A 4 -61.60 20.79 57.13
C VAL A 4 -61.19 22.05 56.34
N ILE A 5 -61.20 23.21 57.01
CA ILE A 5 -60.75 24.48 56.37
C ILE A 5 -59.25 24.52 56.16
N LEU A 6 -58.47 24.00 57.11
CA LEU A 6 -57.04 23.89 56.98
C LEU A 6 -56.60 22.93 55.82
N GLY A 7 -57.32 21.80 55.62
CA GLY A 7 -57.07 20.85 54.54
C GLY A 7 -57.36 21.49 53.15
N LEU A 8 -58.41 22.32 53.03
CA LEU A 8 -58.73 23.02 51.78
C LEU A 8 -57.72 24.11 51.41
N ILE A 9 -57.15 24.80 52.40
CA ILE A 9 -56.10 25.80 52.17
C ILE A 9 -54.81 25.21 51.71
N VAL A 10 -54.40 24.04 52.28
CA VAL A 10 -53.18 23.34 51.87
C VAL A 10 -53.33 22.75 50.45
N LEU A 11 -54.51 22.23 50.10
CA LEU A 11 -54.85 21.77 48.78
C LEU A 11 -54.84 22.87 47.71
N GLY A 12 -55.37 24.08 48.07
CA GLY A 12 -55.39 25.28 47.22
C GLY A 12 -53.99 25.83 46.98
N LEU A 13 -53.10 25.86 47.99
CA LEU A 13 -51.71 26.29 47.85
C LEU A 13 -50.87 25.28 47.06
N GLY A 14 -51.11 23.97 47.23
CA GLY A 14 -50.42 22.91 46.42
C GLY A 14 -50.83 22.97 44.97
N ALA A 15 -52.09 23.13 44.63
CA ALA A 15 -52.57 23.27 43.25
C ALA A 15 -52.11 24.59 42.61
N GLY A 16 -52.06 25.68 43.29
CA GLY A 16 -51.51 26.96 42.79
C GLY A 16 -50.02 26.92 42.54
N GLY A 17 -49.26 26.29 43.45
CA GLY A 17 -47.83 26.08 43.29
C GLY A 17 -47.48 25.15 42.09
N PHE A 18 -48.30 24.10 41.90
CA PHE A 18 -48.10 23.17 40.76
C PHE A 18 -48.42 23.84 39.42
N VAL A 19 -49.48 24.63 39.33
CA VAL A 19 -49.82 25.39 38.10
C VAL A 19 -48.77 26.47 37.81
N TYR A 20 -48.27 27.16 38.82
CA TYR A 20 -47.23 28.19 38.69
C TYR A 20 -45.89 27.52 38.25
N TRP A 21 -45.49 26.37 38.82
CA TRP A 21 -44.32 25.63 38.46
C TRP A 21 -44.39 25.06 37.02
N ARG A 22 -45.58 24.57 36.62
CA ARG A 22 -45.81 24.06 35.26
C ARG A 22 -45.80 25.19 34.22
N SER A 23 -46.32 26.39 34.56
CA SER A 23 -46.31 27.54 33.66
C SER A 23 -44.89 28.15 33.51
N SER A 24 -44.05 28.09 34.54
CA SER A 24 -42.65 28.54 34.47
C SER A 24 -41.78 27.58 33.67
N GLN A 25 -42.02 26.27 33.73
CA GLN A 25 -41.33 25.28 32.89
C GLN A 25 -41.70 25.43 31.40
N SER A 26 -42.96 25.69 31.07
CA SER A 26 -43.39 25.91 29.68
C SER A 26 -42.78 27.17 29.05
N LYS A 27 -42.62 28.25 29.84
CA LYS A 27 -41.95 29.48 29.39
C LYS A 27 -40.43 29.32 29.26
N ALA A 28 -39.80 28.52 30.10
CA ALA A 28 -38.36 28.18 29.96
C ALA A 28 -38.08 27.29 28.75
N SER A 29 -38.96 26.31 28.47
CA SER A 29 -38.86 25.43 27.30
C SER A 29 -39.13 26.19 25.99
N GLN A 30 -40.06 27.17 25.98
CA GLN A 30 -40.30 28.02 24.80
C GLN A 30 -39.11 28.95 24.53
N LYS A 31 -38.50 29.52 25.56
CA LYS A 31 -37.36 30.42 25.41
C LYS A 31 -36.10 29.71 24.97
N SER A 32 -35.91 28.46 25.40
CA SER A 32 -34.81 27.61 24.88
C SER A 32 -35.06 27.05 23.47
N ALA A 33 -36.32 26.78 23.10
CA ALA A 33 -36.71 26.42 21.75
C ALA A 33 -36.59 27.59 20.76
N GLU A 34 -36.89 28.80 21.20
CA GLU A 34 -36.73 30.03 20.40
C GLU A 34 -35.24 30.40 20.22
N ALA A 35 -34.41 30.20 21.26
CA ALA A 35 -32.95 30.40 21.15
C ALA A 35 -32.25 29.31 20.31
N ALA A 36 -32.77 28.08 20.33
CA ALA A 36 -32.25 26.99 19.49
C ALA A 36 -32.63 27.11 18.00
N ASN A 37 -33.62 27.93 17.67
CA ASN A 37 -34.10 28.10 16.30
C ASN A 37 -33.57 29.37 15.61
N GLN A 38 -32.66 30.11 16.25
CA GLN A 38 -31.92 31.21 15.61
C GLN A 38 -30.64 30.67 14.94
N ARG A 39 -30.81 29.80 13.94
CA ARG A 39 -29.73 29.60 12.95
C ARG A 39 -29.57 30.93 12.22
N PRO A 40 -28.33 31.43 12.04
CA PRO A 40 -28.15 32.62 11.25
C PRO A 40 -28.68 32.35 9.85
N THR A 41 -29.70 33.09 9.43
CA THR A 41 -30.30 32.96 8.08
C THR A 41 -29.53 33.76 7.02
N SER A 42 -28.51 34.50 7.43
CA SER A 42 -27.68 35.33 6.56
C SER A 42 -26.21 35.29 7.01
N ALA A 43 -25.30 35.45 6.06
CA ALA A 43 -23.85 35.58 6.27
C ALA A 43 -23.32 36.79 5.51
N ILE A 44 -22.23 37.37 6.01
CA ILE A 44 -21.52 38.48 5.35
C ILE A 44 -20.43 37.88 4.47
N VAL A 45 -20.25 38.47 3.31
CA VAL A 45 -19.11 38.14 2.39
C VAL A 45 -17.85 38.77 2.97
N GLU A 46 -16.92 37.95 3.39
CA GLU A 46 -15.67 38.37 4.00
C GLU A 46 -14.47 37.83 3.21
N ARG A 47 -13.35 38.54 3.30
CA ARG A 47 -12.10 37.98 2.80
C ARG A 47 -11.52 36.94 3.77
N GLY A 48 -11.08 35.84 3.24
CA GLY A 48 -10.49 34.78 4.04
C GLY A 48 -9.73 33.78 3.20
N ALA A 49 -9.10 32.85 3.89
CA ALA A 49 -8.44 31.73 3.25
C ALA A 49 -9.43 30.57 3.03
N VAL A 50 -9.35 29.92 1.88
CA VAL A 50 -10.06 28.67 1.58
C VAL A 50 -9.02 27.62 1.22
N ASN A 51 -8.98 26.55 2.01
CA ASN A 51 -8.04 25.45 1.84
C ASN A 51 -8.81 24.18 1.49
N PHE A 52 -8.67 23.74 0.26
CA PHE A 52 -9.21 22.46 -0.16
C PHE A 52 -8.18 21.36 0.14
N ALA A 53 -8.51 20.50 1.08
CA ALA A 53 -7.72 19.34 1.43
C ALA A 53 -8.51 18.05 1.13
N VAL A 54 -7.83 17.07 0.59
CA VAL A 54 -8.36 15.71 0.44
C VAL A 54 -8.07 14.94 1.72
N THR A 55 -9.12 14.49 2.41
CA THR A 55 -8.97 13.68 3.62
C THR A 55 -9.13 12.21 3.26
N VAL A 56 -8.16 11.39 3.67
CA VAL A 56 -8.17 9.95 3.46
C VAL A 56 -7.72 9.23 4.71
N ALA A 57 -8.29 8.05 4.97
CA ALA A 57 -7.81 7.17 6.03
C ALA A 57 -6.73 6.23 5.49
N GLY A 58 -5.71 5.96 6.30
CA GLY A 58 -4.63 5.04 5.99
C GLY A 58 -4.20 4.24 7.20
N GLU A 59 -3.51 3.15 6.96
CA GLU A 59 -2.94 2.29 7.99
C GLU A 59 -1.44 2.56 8.11
N ILE A 60 -0.99 2.79 9.33
CA ILE A 60 0.42 3.00 9.65
C ILE A 60 1.10 1.63 9.69
N GLY A 61 2.20 1.49 8.97
CA GLY A 61 3.02 0.29 8.97
C GLY A 61 4.50 0.62 8.92
N PRO A 62 5.36 -0.35 9.12
CA PRO A 62 6.79 -0.17 8.95
C PRO A 62 7.13 0.04 7.47
N ALA A 63 8.25 0.74 7.21
CA ALA A 63 8.73 0.93 5.84
C ALA A 63 9.16 -0.38 5.19
N GLU A 64 9.78 -1.26 5.98
CA GLU A 64 10.20 -2.60 5.58
C GLU A 64 9.69 -3.63 6.59
N GLN A 65 9.02 -4.65 6.09
CA GLN A 65 8.52 -5.79 6.85
C GLN A 65 8.85 -7.07 6.10
N VAL A 66 9.40 -8.05 6.82
CA VAL A 66 9.81 -9.34 6.25
C VAL A 66 9.24 -10.47 7.08
N SER A 67 8.52 -11.39 6.42
CA SER A 67 8.15 -12.67 7.00
C SER A 67 9.31 -13.64 6.87
N VAL A 68 9.94 -13.96 7.98
CA VAL A 68 11.10 -14.86 8.05
C VAL A 68 10.62 -16.30 8.02
N ARG A 69 11.09 -17.04 7.01
CA ARG A 69 10.77 -18.45 6.80
C ARG A 69 12.06 -19.24 6.66
N PRO A 70 12.14 -20.48 7.16
CA PRO A 70 13.30 -21.31 6.91
C PRO A 70 13.40 -21.69 5.44
N GLU A 71 14.62 -21.93 4.96
CA GLU A 71 14.84 -22.44 3.61
C GLU A 71 14.88 -23.97 3.59
N VAL A 72 15.20 -24.60 4.73
CA VAL A 72 15.26 -26.06 4.90
C VAL A 72 14.18 -26.53 5.87
N ASN A 73 13.72 -27.76 5.68
CA ASN A 73 12.80 -28.39 6.59
C ASN A 73 13.52 -28.80 7.88
N GLY A 74 12.86 -28.65 9.02
CA GLY A 74 13.46 -29.05 10.29
C GLY A 74 12.56 -28.79 11.48
N ARG A 75 13.10 -29.04 12.68
CA ARG A 75 12.49 -28.68 13.94
C ARG A 75 13.25 -27.49 14.54
N ILE A 76 12.54 -26.53 15.08
CA ILE A 76 13.17 -25.40 15.78
C ILE A 76 13.85 -25.92 17.05
N SER A 77 15.18 -25.81 17.08
CA SER A 77 15.97 -26.18 18.27
C SER A 77 16.13 -25.01 19.20
N GLU A 78 16.32 -23.82 18.68
CA GLU A 78 16.61 -22.60 19.44
C GLU A 78 15.84 -21.43 18.87
N LEU A 79 15.20 -20.65 19.74
CA LEU A 79 14.41 -19.46 19.38
C LEU A 79 14.63 -18.41 20.49
N PRO A 80 15.76 -17.67 20.45
CA PRO A 80 16.17 -16.78 21.53
C PRO A 80 15.40 -15.46 21.57
N VAL A 81 14.53 -15.19 20.57
CA VAL A 81 13.82 -13.91 20.42
C VAL A 81 12.34 -14.07 20.71
N ASP A 82 11.72 -13.02 21.28
CA ASP A 82 10.28 -12.94 21.51
C ASP A 82 9.66 -11.68 20.86
N VAL A 83 8.33 -11.62 20.86
CA VAL A 83 7.57 -10.48 20.30
C VAL A 83 7.94 -9.21 21.06
N GLY A 84 8.30 -8.16 20.32
CA GLY A 84 8.74 -6.87 20.86
C GLY A 84 10.25 -6.72 21.03
N ASP A 85 11.03 -7.78 20.86
CA ASP A 85 12.49 -7.71 20.99
C ASP A 85 13.11 -6.93 19.81
N GLN A 86 14.09 -6.08 20.15
CA GLN A 86 14.92 -5.39 19.17
C GLN A 86 16.18 -6.21 18.90
N VAL A 87 16.37 -6.58 17.64
CA VAL A 87 17.42 -7.47 17.18
C VAL A 87 18.34 -6.73 16.21
N LYS A 88 19.65 -6.79 16.45
CA LYS A 88 20.63 -6.18 15.54
C LYS A 88 20.90 -7.09 14.33
N LYS A 89 21.27 -6.48 13.23
CA LYS A 89 21.71 -7.19 12.03
C LYS A 89 22.77 -8.24 12.37
N GLY A 90 22.59 -9.46 11.83
CA GLY A 90 23.50 -10.57 12.05
C GLY A 90 23.33 -11.30 13.38
N SER A 91 22.35 -10.94 14.23
CA SER A 91 22.00 -11.71 15.42
C SER A 91 21.12 -12.92 15.05
N LEU A 92 21.19 -13.97 15.84
CA LEU A 92 20.41 -15.19 15.62
C LEU A 92 18.93 -14.93 15.90
N LEU A 93 18.08 -15.17 14.92
CA LEU A 93 16.63 -15.15 15.07
C LEU A 93 16.10 -16.50 15.56
N PHE A 94 16.48 -17.57 14.88
CA PHE A 94 16.21 -18.93 15.31
C PHE A 94 17.15 -19.91 14.61
N ALA A 95 17.30 -21.09 15.20
CA ALA A 95 18.04 -22.19 14.64
C ALA A 95 17.17 -23.45 14.54
N LEU A 96 17.35 -24.19 13.46
CA LEU A 96 16.80 -25.52 13.31
C LEU A 96 17.74 -26.56 13.90
N ASP A 97 17.26 -27.76 14.18
CA ASP A 97 18.08 -28.90 14.58
C ASP A 97 19.05 -29.25 13.45
N ASP A 98 20.32 -29.02 13.69
CA ASP A 98 21.38 -29.12 12.70
C ASP A 98 22.24 -30.39 12.87
N ARG A 99 21.86 -31.32 13.77
CA ARG A 99 22.65 -32.50 14.09
C ARG A 99 22.88 -33.39 12.88
N ASP A 100 21.83 -33.67 12.13
CA ASP A 100 21.91 -34.52 10.93
C ASP A 100 22.73 -33.85 9.82
N LEU A 101 22.58 -32.54 9.64
CA LEU A 101 23.36 -31.76 8.68
C LEU A 101 24.84 -31.69 9.05
N LYS A 102 25.19 -31.58 10.33
CA LYS A 102 26.58 -31.65 10.81
C LYS A 102 27.24 -32.98 10.51
N LEU A 103 26.52 -34.08 10.74
CA LEU A 103 27.00 -35.44 10.42
C LEU A 103 27.16 -35.62 8.91
N GLU A 104 26.28 -35.04 8.11
CA GLU A 104 26.41 -35.06 6.65
C GLU A 104 27.65 -34.28 6.20
N VAL A 105 27.91 -33.09 6.74
CA VAL A 105 29.12 -32.30 6.47
C VAL A 105 30.39 -33.11 6.83
N GLU A 106 30.42 -33.70 8.03
CA GLU A 106 31.57 -34.54 8.44
C GLU A 106 31.81 -35.71 7.47
N THR A 107 30.72 -36.36 7.06
CA THR A 107 30.81 -37.45 6.06
C THR A 107 31.41 -36.96 4.72
N ARG A 108 30.95 -35.80 4.22
CA ARG A 108 31.48 -35.18 3.01
C ARG A 108 32.94 -34.75 3.16
N GLN A 109 33.31 -34.21 4.34
CA GLN A 109 34.70 -33.86 4.63
C GLN A 109 35.62 -35.10 4.53
N LYS A 110 35.19 -36.23 5.09
CA LYS A 110 35.91 -37.49 4.99
C LYS A 110 35.99 -38.01 3.54
N GLN A 111 34.96 -37.78 2.74
CA GLN A 111 34.97 -38.12 1.31
C GLN A 111 36.00 -37.27 0.56
N VAL A 112 36.09 -35.97 0.82
CA VAL A 112 37.12 -35.09 0.24
C VAL A 112 38.51 -35.55 0.64
N GLU A 113 38.73 -35.87 1.91
CA GLU A 113 40.03 -36.42 2.39
C GLU A 113 40.42 -37.69 1.63
N ASN A 114 39.50 -38.66 1.48
CA ASN A 114 39.75 -39.89 0.73
C ASN A 114 40.07 -39.62 -0.75
N THR A 115 39.32 -38.72 -1.40
CA THR A 115 39.54 -38.36 -2.80
C THR A 115 40.89 -37.65 -2.96
N LYS A 116 41.32 -36.85 -1.98
CA LYS A 116 42.63 -36.20 -1.95
C LYS A 116 43.77 -37.23 -1.88
N LEU A 117 43.64 -38.27 -1.06
CA LEU A 117 44.59 -39.36 -0.99
C LEU A 117 44.68 -40.12 -2.32
N GLN A 118 43.56 -40.31 -3.04
CA GLN A 118 43.54 -40.90 -4.37
C GLN A 118 44.25 -40.03 -5.41
N LEU A 119 44.06 -38.71 -5.34
CA LEU A 119 44.75 -37.73 -6.17
C LEU A 119 46.27 -37.78 -5.92
N ASP A 120 46.71 -37.79 -4.67
CA ASP A 120 48.13 -37.90 -4.32
C ASP A 120 48.73 -39.20 -4.84
N LYS A 121 47.99 -40.31 -4.71
CA LYS A 121 48.41 -41.59 -5.29
C LYS A 121 48.56 -41.50 -6.82
N SER A 122 47.57 -40.99 -7.54
CA SER A 122 47.62 -40.84 -9.00
C SER A 122 48.75 -39.94 -9.46
N ARG A 123 49.11 -38.92 -8.68
CA ARG A 123 50.27 -38.06 -8.92
C ARG A 123 51.58 -38.84 -8.81
N ILE A 124 51.73 -39.65 -7.75
CA ILE A 124 52.91 -40.50 -7.56
C ILE A 124 53.07 -41.49 -8.73
N ASP A 125 51.98 -42.14 -9.14
CA ASP A 125 51.94 -43.09 -10.24
C ASP A 125 52.30 -42.40 -11.59
N MET A 126 51.78 -41.17 -11.82
CA MET A 126 52.15 -40.38 -13.01
C MET A 126 53.62 -39.98 -13.00
N ASP A 127 54.14 -39.48 -11.86
CA ASP A 127 55.55 -39.10 -11.72
C ASP A 127 56.44 -40.30 -11.89
N GLN A 128 56.07 -41.52 -11.48
CA GLN A 128 56.82 -42.76 -11.75
C GLN A 128 56.79 -43.12 -13.23
N ALA A 129 55.57 -43.12 -13.85
CA ALA A 129 55.44 -43.44 -15.26
C ALA A 129 56.25 -42.48 -16.18
N LYS A 130 56.28 -41.17 -15.75
CA LYS A 130 57.06 -40.14 -16.41
C LYS A 130 58.56 -40.44 -16.37
N ARG A 131 59.11 -40.77 -15.19
CA ARG A 131 60.55 -41.14 -15.03
C ARG A 131 60.92 -42.39 -15.84
N ASP A 132 60.05 -43.39 -15.87
CA ASP A 132 60.29 -44.62 -16.65
C ASP A 132 60.24 -44.29 -18.14
N TYR A 133 59.29 -43.46 -18.61
CA TYR A 133 59.26 -43.06 -20.03
C TYR A 133 60.49 -42.24 -20.45
N GLU A 134 60.91 -41.24 -19.62
CA GLU A 134 62.12 -40.45 -19.91
C GLU A 134 63.35 -41.31 -20.02
N ARG A 135 63.55 -42.30 -19.13
CA ARG A 135 64.66 -43.28 -19.19
C ARG A 135 64.57 -44.16 -20.44
N ASP A 136 63.35 -44.66 -20.75
CA ASP A 136 63.15 -45.54 -21.91
C ASP A 136 63.34 -44.79 -23.24
N GLN A 137 63.01 -43.46 -23.24
CA GLN A 137 63.32 -42.60 -24.40
C GLN A 137 64.81 -42.44 -24.62
N GLU A 138 65.61 -42.19 -23.58
CA GLU A 138 67.09 -42.14 -23.70
C GLU A 138 67.67 -43.42 -24.18
N LEU A 139 67.19 -44.58 -23.71
CA LEU A 139 67.66 -45.91 -24.17
C LEU A 139 67.27 -46.20 -25.62
N PHE A 140 66.11 -45.78 -26.07
CA PHE A 140 65.63 -45.91 -27.43
C PHE A 140 66.48 -45.07 -28.41
N GLU A 141 66.74 -43.79 -28.03
CA GLU A 141 67.65 -42.93 -28.82
C GLU A 141 69.08 -43.51 -28.94
N ALA A 142 69.56 -44.18 -27.89
CA ALA A 142 70.82 -44.89 -27.88
C ALA A 142 70.78 -46.26 -28.64
N LYS A 143 69.58 -46.62 -29.21
CA LYS A 143 69.36 -47.93 -29.91
C LYS A 143 69.49 -49.16 -29.00
N LEU A 144 69.28 -48.98 -27.68
CA LEU A 144 69.41 -50.06 -26.69
C LEU A 144 68.01 -50.63 -26.27
N LEU A 145 66.94 -50.06 -26.78
CA LEU A 145 65.57 -50.50 -26.47
C LEU A 145 64.81 -50.79 -27.78
N SER A 146 63.90 -51.78 -27.76
CA SER A 146 63.01 -52.06 -28.89
C SER A 146 61.87 -50.99 -29.00
N GLU A 147 61.41 -50.74 -30.24
CA GLU A 147 60.31 -49.81 -30.52
C GLU A 147 59.03 -50.18 -29.77
N GLN A 148 58.72 -51.48 -29.68
CA GLN A 148 57.53 -51.97 -28.93
C GLN A 148 57.58 -51.61 -27.42
N ALA A 149 58.79 -51.76 -26.79
CA ALA A 149 58.94 -51.41 -25.38
C ALA A 149 58.83 -49.90 -25.12
N TYR A 150 59.38 -49.08 -26.01
CA TYR A 150 59.26 -47.63 -25.97
C TYR A 150 57.80 -47.19 -26.11
N GLU A 151 57.09 -47.71 -27.10
CA GLU A 151 55.67 -47.40 -27.31
C GLU A 151 54.81 -47.84 -26.11
N ALA A 152 55.09 -48.98 -25.48
CA ALA A 152 54.42 -49.43 -24.27
C ALA A 152 54.63 -48.47 -23.05
N SER A 153 55.85 -47.93 -22.90
CA SER A 153 56.21 -46.96 -21.88
C SER A 153 55.47 -45.61 -22.11
N ARG A 154 55.48 -45.16 -23.39
CA ARG A 154 54.72 -43.94 -23.77
C ARG A 154 53.24 -44.05 -23.47
N GLN A 155 52.63 -45.17 -23.90
CA GLN A 155 51.16 -45.38 -23.61
C GLN A 155 50.88 -45.43 -22.12
N ARG A 156 51.78 -46.04 -21.30
CA ARG A 156 51.60 -46.06 -19.83
C ARG A 156 51.70 -44.67 -19.25
N HIS A 157 52.65 -43.83 -19.72
CA HIS A 157 52.75 -42.43 -19.29
C HIS A 157 51.50 -41.60 -19.69
N GLU A 158 51.07 -41.74 -20.96
CA GLU A 158 49.84 -41.07 -21.42
C GLU A 158 48.60 -41.49 -20.63
N SER A 159 48.44 -42.76 -20.28
CA SER A 159 47.35 -43.27 -19.43
C SER A 159 47.43 -42.66 -18.02
N SER A 160 48.64 -42.64 -17.43
CA SER A 160 48.79 -42.08 -16.07
C SER A 160 48.47 -40.57 -15.97
N ILE A 161 48.73 -39.81 -17.05
CA ILE A 161 48.30 -38.41 -17.15
C ILE A 161 46.76 -38.32 -17.13
N LYS A 162 46.08 -39.19 -17.89
CA LYS A 162 44.62 -39.21 -17.91
C LYS A 162 44.02 -39.67 -16.58
N ASP A 163 44.62 -40.65 -15.93
CA ASP A 163 44.20 -41.10 -14.61
C ASP A 163 44.36 -39.99 -13.56
N HIS A 164 45.45 -39.20 -13.65
CA HIS A 164 45.62 -38.03 -12.78
C HIS A 164 44.60 -36.92 -13.07
N GLU A 165 44.28 -36.63 -14.33
CA GLU A 165 43.25 -35.69 -14.74
C GLU A 165 41.85 -36.11 -14.23
N ILE A 166 41.53 -37.42 -14.30
CA ILE A 166 40.28 -37.96 -13.72
C ILE A 166 40.25 -37.75 -12.20
N ALA A 167 41.36 -37.98 -11.49
CA ALA A 167 41.47 -37.77 -10.06
C ALA A 167 41.33 -36.29 -9.67
N LEU A 168 41.86 -35.36 -10.46
CA LEU A 168 41.66 -33.92 -10.31
C LEU A 168 40.19 -33.54 -10.44
N ASN A 169 39.51 -34.05 -11.45
CA ASN A 169 38.05 -33.79 -11.59
C ASN A 169 37.23 -34.41 -10.46
N ALA A 170 37.66 -35.53 -9.90
CA ALA A 170 36.99 -36.19 -8.77
C ALA A 170 37.10 -35.38 -7.47
N ILE A 171 38.31 -34.80 -7.19
CA ILE A 171 38.47 -33.93 -6.01
C ILE A 171 37.60 -32.65 -6.16
N GLU A 172 37.63 -31.99 -7.31
CA GLU A 172 36.85 -30.81 -7.55
C GLU A 172 35.34 -31.06 -7.33
N ARG A 173 34.83 -32.22 -7.78
CA ARG A 173 33.44 -32.61 -7.55
C ARG A 173 33.15 -32.80 -6.07
N SER A 174 34.03 -33.51 -5.36
CA SER A 174 33.78 -33.77 -3.93
C SER A 174 33.89 -32.52 -3.07
N GLU A 175 34.73 -31.54 -3.43
CA GLU A 175 34.81 -30.24 -2.79
C GLU A 175 33.53 -29.41 -3.03
N LYS A 176 32.99 -29.46 -4.25
CA LYS A 176 31.69 -28.80 -4.53
C LYS A 176 30.52 -29.43 -3.78
N ASP A 177 30.53 -30.76 -3.67
CA ASP A 177 29.50 -31.47 -2.87
C ASP A 177 29.61 -31.14 -1.38
N LEU A 178 30.81 -30.97 -0.85
CA LEU A 178 31.03 -30.50 0.52
C LEU A 178 30.49 -29.07 0.69
N ALA A 179 30.90 -28.15 -0.19
CA ALA A 179 30.45 -26.74 -0.11
C ALA A 179 28.91 -26.61 -0.16
N LEU A 180 28.25 -27.42 -1.01
CA LEU A 180 26.79 -27.46 -1.06
C LEU A 180 26.16 -27.93 0.27
N THR A 181 26.79 -28.91 0.92
CA THR A 181 26.30 -29.43 2.21
C THR A 181 26.54 -28.43 3.36
N GLU A 182 27.69 -27.75 3.34
CA GLU A 182 28.01 -26.66 4.28
C GLU A 182 27.04 -25.48 4.12
N GLU A 183 26.68 -25.14 2.89
CA GLU A 183 25.67 -24.11 2.61
C GLU A 183 24.30 -24.51 3.19
N ARG A 184 23.88 -25.77 3.02
CA ARG A 184 22.63 -26.27 3.66
C ARG A 184 22.68 -26.18 5.17
N LEU A 185 23.82 -26.48 5.77
CA LEU A 185 24.02 -26.36 7.22
C LEU A 185 23.93 -24.89 7.66
N SER A 186 24.51 -23.97 6.91
CA SER A 186 24.45 -22.53 7.21
C SER A 186 23.01 -22.00 7.17
N ARG A 187 22.18 -22.51 6.25
CA ARG A 187 20.75 -22.17 6.13
C ARG A 187 19.87 -22.71 7.24
N ALA A 188 20.40 -23.60 8.09
CA ALA A 188 19.69 -24.03 9.31
C ALA A 188 19.74 -22.99 10.45
N ARG A 189 20.60 -21.96 10.33
CA ARG A 189 20.72 -20.86 11.28
C ARG A 189 20.31 -19.56 10.62
N ILE A 190 19.20 -19.02 11.02
CA ILE A 190 18.59 -17.84 10.41
C ILE A 190 18.95 -16.60 11.22
N MET A 191 19.66 -15.67 10.58
CA MET A 191 20.14 -14.41 11.16
C MET A 191 19.28 -13.23 10.69
N ALA A 192 19.25 -12.15 11.47
CA ALA A 192 18.58 -10.92 11.13
C ALA A 192 19.28 -10.22 9.94
N PRO A 193 18.57 -9.89 8.84
CA PRO A 193 19.16 -9.26 7.66
C PRO A 193 19.46 -7.76 7.86
N PHE A 194 18.74 -7.11 8.78
CA PHE A 194 18.87 -5.70 9.16
C PHE A 194 18.52 -5.51 10.64
N ASP A 195 18.72 -4.34 11.18
CA ASP A 195 18.30 -4.00 12.54
C ASP A 195 16.77 -3.92 12.58
N CYS A 196 16.15 -4.79 13.38
CA CYS A 196 14.70 -5.01 13.33
C CYS A 196 14.07 -5.24 14.69
N THR A 197 12.76 -5.10 14.74
CA THR A 197 11.92 -5.49 15.86
C THR A 197 11.05 -6.68 15.45
N VAL A 198 10.91 -7.65 16.33
CA VAL A 198 10.03 -8.81 16.10
C VAL A 198 8.58 -8.41 16.33
N LEU A 199 7.76 -8.46 15.27
CA LEU A 199 6.34 -8.12 15.33
C LEU A 199 5.47 -9.30 15.77
N THR A 200 5.71 -10.48 15.18
CA THR A 200 4.91 -11.68 15.46
C THR A 200 5.77 -12.92 15.51
N ARG A 201 5.34 -13.89 16.33
CA ARG A 201 5.97 -15.20 16.50
C ARG A 201 4.89 -16.30 16.57
N PRO A 202 4.37 -16.77 15.43
CA PRO A 202 3.30 -17.78 15.39
C PRO A 202 3.74 -19.19 15.77
N VAL A 203 5.05 -19.42 15.97
CA VAL A 203 5.63 -20.74 16.25
C VAL A 203 6.33 -20.80 17.61
N SER A 204 6.55 -22.03 18.11
CA SER A 204 7.23 -22.29 19.38
C SER A 204 8.48 -23.14 19.20
N SER A 205 9.43 -23.05 20.13
CA SER A 205 10.59 -23.95 20.17
C SER A 205 10.15 -25.41 20.21
N GLY A 206 10.83 -26.27 19.46
CA GLY A 206 10.49 -27.67 19.31
C GLY A 206 9.45 -27.98 18.22
N GLN A 207 8.83 -26.98 17.60
CA GLN A 207 7.87 -27.16 16.51
C GLN A 207 8.58 -27.55 15.21
N ALA A 208 7.97 -28.45 14.43
CA ALA A 208 8.42 -28.76 13.08
C ALA A 208 7.95 -27.68 12.09
N VAL A 209 8.84 -27.23 11.22
CA VAL A 209 8.59 -26.20 10.22
C VAL A 209 9.05 -26.67 8.85
N SER A 210 8.33 -26.22 7.82
CA SER A 210 8.64 -26.53 6.42
C SER A 210 9.39 -25.38 5.80
N GLY A 211 10.44 -25.70 5.04
CA GLY A 211 11.20 -24.73 4.26
C GLY A 211 10.45 -24.19 3.05
N SER A 212 10.85 -23.01 2.58
CA SER A 212 10.31 -22.35 1.38
C SER A 212 10.85 -22.92 0.06
N GLY A 213 11.71 -23.93 0.08
CA GLY A 213 12.39 -24.49 -1.10
C GLY A 213 11.59 -25.45 -1.96
N GLY A 214 10.26 -25.56 -1.80
CA GLY A 214 9.40 -26.50 -2.52
C GLY A 214 8.12 -25.88 -3.06
N PHE A 215 7.14 -26.74 -3.41
CA PHE A 215 5.82 -26.32 -3.89
C PHE A 215 4.97 -25.57 -2.83
N ASN A 216 5.38 -25.58 -1.58
CA ASN A 216 4.70 -24.90 -0.48
C ASN A 216 5.45 -23.61 -0.11
N SER A 217 4.69 -22.59 0.28
CA SER A 217 5.23 -21.27 0.68
C SER A 217 6.05 -21.27 1.98
N GLY A 218 6.33 -22.44 2.56
CA GLY A 218 7.05 -22.55 3.83
C GLY A 218 6.24 -22.11 5.04
N THR A 219 6.67 -22.50 6.24
CA THR A 219 6.07 -22.08 7.50
C THR A 219 6.64 -20.72 7.90
N GLU A 220 5.79 -19.72 8.16
CA GLU A 220 6.21 -18.45 8.73
C GLU A 220 6.60 -18.66 10.20
N VAL A 221 7.83 -18.28 10.55
CA VAL A 221 8.38 -18.43 11.91
C VAL A 221 8.30 -17.13 12.68
N LEU A 222 8.70 -16.03 12.04
CA LEU A 222 8.73 -14.69 12.60
C LEU A 222 8.34 -13.68 11.55
N THR A 223 7.71 -12.58 11.99
CA THR A 223 7.62 -11.36 11.19
C THR A 223 8.48 -10.29 11.87
N ILE A 224 9.41 -9.74 11.12
CA ILE A 224 10.32 -8.69 11.59
C ILE A 224 10.13 -7.42 10.77
N ALA A 225 10.35 -6.28 11.39
CA ALA A 225 10.24 -4.98 10.72
C ALA A 225 11.24 -3.97 11.25
N ASP A 226 11.60 -3.03 10.39
CA ASP A 226 12.30 -1.82 10.80
C ASP A 226 11.28 -0.77 11.23
N LEU A 227 11.29 -0.42 12.52
CA LEU A 227 10.43 0.60 13.11
C LEU A 227 11.08 2.00 13.12
N SER A 228 12.30 2.15 12.63
CA SER A 228 12.98 3.45 12.52
C SER A 228 12.38 4.33 11.40
N ALA A 229 11.72 3.70 10.43
CA ALA A 229 11.00 4.35 9.36
C ALA A 229 9.58 3.81 9.25
N MET A 230 8.59 4.69 9.35
CA MET A 230 7.19 4.32 9.23
C MET A 230 6.54 4.97 8.02
N VAL A 231 5.59 4.25 7.44
CA VAL A 231 4.83 4.68 6.28
C VAL A 231 3.34 4.48 6.52
N ILE A 232 2.53 5.27 5.83
CA ILE A 232 1.10 5.07 5.81
C ILE A 232 0.70 4.60 4.42
N ASN A 233 -0.05 3.51 4.39
CA ASN A 233 -0.66 3.00 3.17
C ASN A 233 -2.11 3.48 3.12
N ALA A 234 -2.33 4.57 2.39
CA ALA A 234 -3.64 5.16 2.19
C ALA A 234 -4.25 4.71 0.85
N HIS A 235 -5.59 4.64 0.80
CA HIS A 235 -6.33 4.35 -0.43
C HIS A 235 -7.10 5.58 -0.87
N VAL A 236 -6.55 6.31 -1.85
CA VAL A 236 -7.12 7.56 -2.35
C VAL A 236 -8.14 7.28 -3.45
N ASN A 237 -9.30 7.91 -3.38
CA ASN A 237 -10.36 7.75 -4.37
C ASN A 237 -9.89 8.21 -5.76
N GLN A 238 -10.41 7.57 -6.80
CA GLN A 238 -10.15 7.91 -8.21
C GLN A 238 -10.48 9.39 -8.54
N ALA A 239 -11.47 9.98 -7.88
CA ALA A 239 -11.84 11.37 -8.11
C ALA A 239 -10.77 12.38 -7.65
N ASP A 240 -10.02 12.03 -6.61
CA ASP A 240 -9.10 12.94 -5.92
C ASP A 240 -7.63 12.71 -6.32
N VAL A 241 -7.28 11.50 -6.79
CA VAL A 241 -5.90 11.15 -7.13
C VAL A 241 -5.28 12.03 -8.21
N THR A 242 -6.10 12.56 -9.14
CA THR A 242 -5.61 13.43 -10.21
C THR A 242 -5.03 14.75 -9.71
N ARG A 243 -5.35 15.11 -8.49
CA ARG A 243 -4.90 16.35 -7.84
C ARG A 243 -3.65 16.13 -6.97
N LEU A 244 -3.33 14.87 -6.65
CA LEU A 244 -2.18 14.50 -5.83
C LEU A 244 -0.91 14.39 -6.70
N LYS A 245 0.22 14.76 -6.09
CA LYS A 245 1.55 14.60 -6.68
C LYS A 245 2.50 14.04 -5.63
N SER A 246 3.47 13.25 -6.06
CA SER A 246 4.59 12.84 -5.20
C SER A 246 5.36 14.09 -4.73
N GLY A 247 5.83 14.06 -3.49
CA GLY A 247 6.51 15.19 -2.85
C GLY A 247 5.58 16.18 -2.12
N MET A 248 4.25 15.97 -2.15
CA MET A 248 3.33 16.84 -1.41
C MET A 248 3.44 16.58 0.10
N GLN A 249 3.49 17.66 0.88
CA GLN A 249 3.43 17.61 2.33
C GLN A 249 2.00 17.34 2.78
N VAL A 250 1.85 16.51 3.80
CA VAL A 250 0.54 16.12 4.34
C VAL A 250 0.54 16.23 5.85
N ASN A 251 -0.60 16.57 6.42
CA ASN A 251 -0.82 16.54 7.86
C ASN A 251 -1.52 15.22 8.20
N ILE A 252 -0.99 14.53 9.19
CA ILE A 252 -1.43 13.21 9.61
C ILE A 252 -1.88 13.32 11.06
N GLU A 253 -3.10 12.97 11.32
CA GLU A 253 -3.67 12.83 12.65
C GLU A 253 -3.82 11.35 12.96
N VAL A 254 -3.21 10.88 14.05
CA VAL A 254 -3.25 9.48 14.47
C VAL A 254 -4.48 9.24 15.32
N ASP A 255 -5.44 8.46 14.82
CA ASP A 255 -6.74 8.23 15.49
C ASP A 255 -6.61 7.64 16.89
N ALA A 256 -5.59 6.79 17.11
CA ALA A 256 -5.33 6.12 18.39
C ALA A 256 -4.70 7.04 19.45
N VAL A 257 -4.14 8.20 19.06
CA VAL A 257 -3.47 9.15 19.97
C VAL A 257 -4.05 10.54 19.74
N PRO A 258 -5.13 10.91 20.44
CA PRO A 258 -5.82 12.18 20.22
C PRO A 258 -4.88 13.40 20.37
N GLY A 259 -4.92 14.30 19.38
CA GLY A 259 -4.11 15.51 19.36
C GLY A 259 -2.66 15.32 18.91
N LEU A 260 -2.28 14.13 18.44
CA LEU A 260 -0.99 13.90 17.82
C LEU A 260 -1.09 14.18 16.31
N GLU A 261 -0.56 15.31 15.90
CA GLU A 261 -0.39 15.68 14.51
C GLU A 261 1.06 15.44 14.09
N VAL A 262 1.26 14.68 13.04
CA VAL A 262 2.57 14.35 12.47
C VAL A 262 2.60 14.82 11.02
N GLN A 263 3.74 15.34 10.59
CA GLN A 263 3.93 15.70 9.19
C GLN A 263 4.47 14.50 8.40
N GLY A 264 3.95 14.36 7.18
CA GLY A 264 4.41 13.37 6.24
C GLY A 264 4.58 13.93 4.84
N GLU A 265 5.07 13.07 3.96
CA GLU A 265 5.25 13.38 2.55
C GLU A 265 4.75 12.24 1.69
N VAL A 266 4.03 12.57 0.61
CA VAL A 266 3.60 11.58 -0.38
C VAL A 266 4.82 11.08 -1.14
N GLU A 267 5.27 9.88 -0.84
CA GLU A 267 6.40 9.24 -1.51
C GLU A 267 6.00 8.78 -2.91
N ARG A 268 4.93 8.00 -2.99
CA ARG A 268 4.54 7.33 -4.22
C ARG A 268 3.03 7.10 -4.29
N ILE A 269 2.48 7.26 -5.49
CA ILE A 269 1.11 6.91 -5.85
C ILE A 269 1.20 5.73 -6.83
N ALA A 270 0.49 4.63 -6.53
CA ALA A 270 0.48 3.46 -7.40
C ALA A 270 -0.12 3.83 -8.78
N PRO A 271 0.48 3.40 -9.90
CA PRO A 271 -0.03 3.74 -11.23
C PRO A 271 -1.31 2.99 -11.59
N GLN A 272 -1.62 1.91 -10.87
CA GLN A 272 -2.80 1.08 -11.11
C GLN A 272 -3.83 1.27 -10.01
N ALA A 273 -5.09 1.48 -10.43
CA ALA A 273 -6.22 1.50 -9.52
C ALA A 273 -6.55 0.10 -9.01
N THR A 274 -6.88 0.01 -7.73
CA THR A 274 -7.35 -1.21 -7.08
C THR A 274 -8.74 -0.99 -6.50
N LEU A 275 -9.50 -2.07 -6.34
CA LEU A 275 -10.81 -2.03 -5.69
C LEU A 275 -10.63 -2.46 -4.23
N ARG A 276 -10.92 -1.55 -3.29
CA ARG A 276 -10.91 -1.84 -1.86
C ARG A 276 -12.27 -1.44 -1.28
N ASN A 277 -12.94 -2.36 -0.58
CA ASN A 277 -14.28 -2.13 -0.03
C ASN A 277 -15.29 -1.59 -1.06
N ASN A 278 -15.24 -2.11 -2.29
CA ASN A 278 -16.08 -1.69 -3.42
C ASN A 278 -15.86 -0.25 -3.90
N ILE A 279 -14.78 0.42 -3.44
CA ILE A 279 -14.37 1.75 -3.87
C ILE A 279 -13.12 1.62 -4.72
N LYS A 280 -13.19 2.17 -5.94
CA LYS A 280 -12.05 2.21 -6.85
C LYS A 280 -11.14 3.36 -6.47
N GLY A 281 -9.88 3.06 -6.22
CA GLY A 281 -8.89 4.05 -5.80
C GLY A 281 -7.47 3.60 -6.06
N TYR A 282 -6.53 4.43 -5.66
CA TYR A 282 -5.10 4.25 -5.86
C TYR A 282 -4.39 4.13 -4.52
N ALA A 283 -3.56 3.11 -4.39
CA ALA A 283 -2.72 2.97 -3.21
C ALA A 283 -1.65 4.08 -3.21
N THR A 284 -1.65 4.84 -2.14
CA THR A 284 -0.72 5.96 -1.94
C THR A 284 0.11 5.68 -0.71
N ARG A 285 1.44 5.72 -0.88
CA ARG A 285 2.40 5.53 0.20
C ARG A 285 2.90 6.90 0.67
N ILE A 286 2.80 7.12 1.96
CA ILE A 286 3.15 8.38 2.63
C ILE A 286 4.20 8.05 3.70
N VAL A 287 5.31 8.75 3.69
CA VAL A 287 6.39 8.59 4.69
C VAL A 287 6.17 9.57 5.82
N LEU A 288 6.28 9.10 7.06
CA LEU A 288 6.27 9.96 8.24
C LEU A 288 7.65 10.60 8.41
N LYS A 289 7.69 11.92 8.63
CA LYS A 289 8.96 12.64 8.87
C LYS A 289 9.46 12.49 10.30
N GLU A 290 8.54 12.45 11.24
CA GLU A 290 8.83 12.28 12.65
C GLU A 290 8.02 11.10 13.20
N ILE A 291 8.67 10.24 13.97
CA ILE A 291 8.05 9.06 14.55
C ILE A 291 7.96 9.27 16.05
N ASP A 292 6.74 9.42 16.56
CA ASP A 292 6.49 9.43 18.00
C ASP A 292 6.53 7.98 18.53
N PRO A 293 7.21 7.70 19.65
CA PRO A 293 7.29 6.35 20.23
C PRO A 293 5.94 5.70 20.57
N ARG A 294 4.87 6.50 20.68
CA ARG A 294 3.51 6.03 20.92
C ARG A 294 2.82 5.46 19.68
N VAL A 295 3.36 5.76 18.50
CA VAL A 295 2.82 5.28 17.22
C VAL A 295 3.32 3.86 16.97
N GLN A 296 2.40 2.93 16.77
CA GLN A 296 2.71 1.52 16.53
C GLN A 296 2.17 1.07 15.16
N PRO A 297 2.81 0.11 14.51
CA PRO A 297 2.28 -0.51 13.31
C PRO A 297 0.88 -1.07 13.52
N GLY A 298 0.00 -0.92 12.52
CA GLY A 298 -1.40 -1.34 12.59
C GLY A 298 -2.36 -0.25 13.08
N MET A 299 -1.87 0.90 13.53
CA MET A 299 -2.73 2.04 13.87
C MET A 299 -3.29 2.69 12.60
N THR A 300 -4.52 3.24 12.72
CA THR A 300 -5.14 4.03 11.66
C THR A 300 -4.83 5.51 11.86
N ALA A 301 -4.65 6.21 10.76
CA ALA A 301 -4.46 7.65 10.75
C ALA A 301 -5.34 8.31 9.69
N SER A 302 -5.82 9.50 10.01
CA SER A 302 -6.52 10.41 9.11
C SER A 302 -5.51 11.37 8.48
N ILE A 303 -5.40 11.34 7.15
CA ILE A 303 -4.43 12.13 6.39
C ILE A 303 -5.15 13.26 5.69
N SER A 304 -4.73 14.48 5.95
CA SER A 304 -5.19 15.69 5.27
C SER A 304 -4.14 16.17 4.27
N ILE A 305 -4.46 16.08 3.00
CA ILE A 305 -3.56 16.44 1.89
C ILE A 305 -4.02 17.79 1.32
N PRO A 306 -3.31 18.89 1.58
CA PRO A 306 -3.66 20.20 1.02
C PRO A 306 -3.39 20.20 -0.49
N VAL A 307 -4.45 20.31 -1.27
CA VAL A 307 -4.38 20.27 -2.74
C VAL A 307 -4.41 21.66 -3.35
N SER A 308 -5.23 22.54 -2.79
CA SER A 308 -5.40 23.91 -3.29
C SER A 308 -5.68 24.84 -2.10
N ALA A 309 -4.97 25.95 -2.07
CA ALA A 309 -5.19 27.02 -1.13
C ALA A 309 -5.38 28.31 -1.90
N ALA A 310 -6.29 29.14 -1.44
CA ALA A 310 -6.46 30.50 -1.91
C ALA A 310 -6.55 31.43 -0.69
N ASP A 311 -5.59 32.33 -0.58
CA ASP A 311 -5.53 33.30 0.49
C ASP A 311 -6.09 34.64 0.02
N ASP A 312 -6.69 35.39 0.94
CA ASP A 312 -7.27 36.72 0.69
C ASP A 312 -8.31 36.76 -0.45
N VAL A 313 -9.16 35.71 -0.53
CA VAL A 313 -10.27 35.63 -1.51
C VAL A 313 -11.62 35.91 -0.85
N LEU A 314 -12.60 36.36 -1.66
CA LEU A 314 -13.95 36.52 -1.16
C LEU A 314 -14.56 35.17 -0.84
N THR A 315 -14.98 34.99 0.41
CA THR A 315 -15.52 33.72 0.93
C THR A 315 -16.95 33.87 1.36
N VAL A 316 -17.77 32.86 1.08
CA VAL A 316 -19.12 32.71 1.60
C VAL A 316 -19.29 31.32 2.20
N PRO A 317 -20.14 31.13 3.18
CA PRO A 317 -20.50 29.79 3.63
C PRO A 317 -21.05 28.97 2.46
N LEU A 318 -20.62 27.68 2.37
CA LEU A 318 -21.05 26.80 1.27
C LEU A 318 -22.58 26.66 1.21
N THR A 319 -23.28 26.78 2.36
CA THR A 319 -24.74 26.75 2.47
C THR A 319 -25.43 27.94 1.77
N ALA A 320 -24.71 29.06 1.51
CA ALA A 320 -25.23 30.20 0.78
C ALA A 320 -25.21 30.06 -0.73
N VAL A 321 -24.48 29.05 -1.23
CA VAL A 321 -24.32 28.79 -2.68
C VAL A 321 -25.35 27.77 -3.12
N PHE A 322 -26.28 28.21 -3.94
CA PHE A 322 -27.30 27.34 -4.53
C PHE A 322 -26.88 26.93 -5.96
N SER A 323 -27.29 25.73 -6.35
CA SER A 323 -27.03 25.22 -7.71
C SER A 323 -28.33 24.77 -8.37
N GLU A 324 -28.61 25.29 -9.54
CA GLU A 324 -29.78 24.92 -10.34
C GLU A 324 -29.36 24.78 -11.82
N GLN A 325 -29.66 23.67 -12.44
CA GLN A 325 -29.33 23.36 -13.83
C GLN A 325 -27.86 23.60 -14.25
N GLY A 326 -26.92 23.47 -13.27
CA GLY A 326 -25.49 23.68 -13.50
C GLY A 326 -25.01 25.14 -13.30
N GLU A 327 -25.93 26.09 -13.13
CA GLU A 327 -25.61 27.46 -12.73
C GLU A 327 -25.52 27.56 -11.20
N ARG A 328 -24.50 28.27 -10.70
CA ARG A 328 -24.34 28.57 -9.29
C ARG A 328 -24.76 30.01 -9.02
N TYR A 329 -25.60 30.22 -7.98
CA TYR A 329 -26.11 31.52 -7.62
C TYR A 329 -26.22 31.66 -6.12
N VAL A 330 -26.32 32.91 -5.67
CA VAL A 330 -26.53 33.30 -4.26
C VAL A 330 -27.68 34.27 -4.22
N PHE A 331 -28.32 34.38 -3.03
CA PHE A 331 -29.31 35.41 -2.76
C PHE A 331 -28.63 36.54 -1.97
N VAL A 332 -28.48 37.70 -2.58
CA VAL A 332 -27.88 38.89 -1.98
C VAL A 332 -28.98 39.77 -1.43
N LYS A 333 -28.82 40.26 -0.21
CA LYS A 333 -29.78 41.17 0.43
C LYS A 333 -29.67 42.58 -0.18
N SER A 334 -30.73 43.03 -0.82
CA SER A 334 -30.86 44.39 -1.33
C SER A 334 -32.02 45.09 -0.61
N GLY A 335 -31.73 45.87 0.45
CA GLY A 335 -32.72 46.45 1.31
C GLY A 335 -33.55 45.43 2.08
N GLU A 336 -34.88 45.39 1.88
CA GLU A 336 -35.75 44.38 2.50
C GLU A 336 -35.99 43.12 1.67
N SER A 337 -35.47 43.07 0.44
CA SER A 337 -35.61 41.94 -0.49
C SER A 337 -34.29 41.22 -0.76
N PHE A 338 -34.39 40.00 -1.24
CA PHE A 338 -33.23 39.23 -1.71
C PHE A 338 -33.26 39.15 -3.23
N GLU A 339 -32.12 39.44 -3.85
CA GLU A 339 -31.92 39.35 -5.28
C GLU A 339 -31.08 38.10 -5.62
N ARG A 340 -31.54 37.29 -6.57
CA ARG A 340 -30.78 36.19 -7.11
C ARG A 340 -29.67 36.70 -8.01
N ARG A 341 -28.40 36.38 -7.70
CA ARG A 341 -27.25 36.78 -8.47
C ARG A 341 -26.39 35.57 -8.82
N THR A 342 -26.11 35.38 -10.10
CA THR A 342 -25.20 34.30 -10.58
C THR A 342 -23.76 34.61 -10.16
N VAL A 343 -23.07 33.60 -9.64
CA VAL A 343 -21.70 33.72 -9.16
C VAL A 343 -20.80 32.67 -9.78
N VAL A 344 -19.52 33.03 -9.95
CA VAL A 344 -18.47 32.08 -10.33
C VAL A 344 -17.76 31.63 -9.07
N VAL A 345 -17.96 30.37 -8.72
CA VAL A 345 -17.35 29.74 -7.53
C VAL A 345 -16.01 29.15 -7.93
N GLY A 346 -14.99 29.40 -7.13
CA GLY A 346 -13.65 28.84 -7.26
C GLY A 346 -13.44 27.59 -6.41
N ILE A 347 -12.43 27.64 -5.53
CA ILE A 347 -12.14 26.57 -4.57
C ILE A 347 -13.20 26.58 -3.48
N SER A 348 -13.64 25.41 -3.06
CA SER A 348 -14.54 25.28 -1.91
C SER A 348 -14.05 24.17 -0.97
N ASP A 349 -14.16 24.44 0.31
CA ASP A 349 -14.01 23.43 1.36
C ASP A 349 -15.37 22.95 1.90
N LEU A 350 -15.37 22.27 3.05
CA LEU A 350 -16.59 21.78 3.69
C LEU A 350 -17.50 22.90 4.24
N PHE A 351 -16.96 24.08 4.49
CA PHE A 351 -17.65 25.17 5.17
C PHE A 351 -17.78 26.44 4.32
N LYS A 352 -16.77 26.74 3.51
CA LYS A 352 -16.64 27.99 2.76
C LYS A 352 -16.40 27.74 1.27
N ALA A 353 -16.85 28.65 0.44
CA ALA A 353 -16.58 28.67 -0.97
C ALA A 353 -15.96 30.00 -1.39
N GLU A 354 -14.92 29.95 -2.22
CA GLU A 354 -14.33 31.10 -2.90
C GLU A 354 -15.29 31.61 -3.96
N ILE A 355 -15.50 32.92 -4.02
CA ILE A 355 -16.23 33.58 -5.09
C ILE A 355 -15.27 34.38 -5.95
N LYS A 356 -15.07 33.96 -7.18
CA LYS A 356 -14.21 34.65 -8.15
C LYS A 356 -14.83 35.88 -8.74
N SER A 357 -16.16 35.86 -8.93
CA SER A 357 -16.90 37.02 -9.47
C SER A 357 -18.37 36.92 -9.11
N GLY A 358 -19.05 38.07 -9.01
CA GLY A 358 -20.48 38.19 -8.79
C GLY A 358 -20.86 38.75 -7.41
N LEU A 359 -19.91 38.90 -6.47
CA LEU A 359 -20.13 39.49 -5.15
C LEU A 359 -19.08 40.55 -4.84
N ALA A 360 -19.43 41.48 -3.96
CA ALA A 360 -18.53 42.44 -3.36
C ALA A 360 -18.32 42.13 -1.87
N GLU A 361 -17.20 42.59 -1.32
CA GLU A 361 -16.92 42.50 0.11
C GLU A 361 -17.93 43.25 0.94
N GLY A 362 -18.44 42.66 2.03
CA GLY A 362 -19.42 43.27 2.92
C GLY A 362 -20.86 43.05 2.49
N GLU A 363 -21.16 42.45 1.34
CA GLU A 363 -22.53 42.09 0.96
C GLU A 363 -23.08 40.99 1.90
N VAL A 364 -24.39 41.04 2.15
CA VAL A 364 -25.07 40.04 2.98
C VAL A 364 -25.75 39.02 2.08
N VAL A 365 -25.42 37.75 2.26
CA VAL A 365 -26.02 36.63 1.52
C VAL A 365 -26.91 35.78 2.40
N SER A 366 -27.99 35.23 1.82
CA SER A 366 -28.89 34.34 2.52
C SER A 366 -28.34 32.91 2.56
N LEU A 367 -28.47 32.24 3.70
CA LEU A 367 -28.13 30.84 3.88
C LEU A 367 -29.29 29.90 3.52
N GLU A 368 -30.51 30.46 3.42
CA GLU A 368 -31.71 29.73 3.05
C GLU A 368 -32.37 30.38 1.83
N GLN A 369 -33.12 29.59 1.06
CA GLN A 369 -33.86 30.11 -0.08
C GLN A 369 -35.01 31.00 0.45
N PRO A 370 -35.04 32.32 0.12
CA PRO A 370 -36.09 33.21 0.59
C PRO A 370 -37.47 32.77 0.11
N ALA A 371 -38.45 32.76 1.02
CA ALA A 371 -39.83 32.44 0.68
C ALA A 371 -40.37 33.48 -0.31
N GLY A 372 -40.79 33.06 -1.50
CA GLY A 372 -41.42 33.96 -2.50
C GLY A 372 -40.67 34.06 -3.82
N ILE A 373 -39.49 33.50 -3.96
CA ILE A 373 -38.82 33.43 -5.24
C ILE A 373 -39.03 32.01 -5.81
N PRO A 374 -39.93 31.84 -6.81
CA PRO A 374 -40.17 30.50 -7.39
C PRO A 374 -38.91 29.97 -8.10
N PRO A 375 -38.67 28.65 -8.05
CA PRO A 375 -37.68 28.07 -8.89
C PRO A 375 -37.98 28.35 -10.37
N ARG A 376 -36.99 28.70 -11.12
CA ARG A 376 -37.13 28.99 -12.57
C ARG A 376 -37.69 27.75 -13.27
N ALA A 377 -38.89 27.88 -13.87
CA ALA A 377 -39.51 26.79 -14.62
C ALA A 377 -38.54 26.28 -15.71
N PRO A 378 -38.42 24.97 -15.92
CA PRO A 378 -37.54 24.42 -16.95
C PRO A 378 -38.05 24.79 -18.33
N GLY A 379 -37.25 25.53 -19.08
CA GLY A 379 -37.38 25.67 -20.54
C GLY A 379 -38.27 26.80 -21.07
N GLY A 380 -37.68 27.98 -21.25
CA GLY A 380 -38.12 28.90 -22.28
C GLY A 380 -36.90 29.36 -23.08
N PRO A 381 -36.87 29.20 -24.41
CA PRO A 381 -35.73 29.66 -25.19
C PRO A 381 -35.70 31.20 -25.17
N ALA A 382 -34.51 31.75 -24.97
CA ALA A 382 -34.24 33.18 -25.10
C ALA A 382 -34.57 33.61 -26.53
N LEU A 383 -35.67 34.35 -26.71
CA LEU A 383 -35.98 35.05 -27.95
C LEU A 383 -35.00 36.21 -28.11
N ALA A 384 -33.94 35.98 -28.86
CA ALA A 384 -33.16 37.02 -29.45
C ALA A 384 -33.96 37.60 -30.63
N GLN A 385 -34.54 38.77 -30.43
CA GLN A 385 -35.00 39.63 -31.53
C GLN A 385 -33.80 40.19 -32.27
N ALA A 386 -33.58 39.75 -33.51
CA ALA A 386 -32.92 40.54 -34.53
C ALA A 386 -33.43 40.12 -35.90
N ALA A 387 -34.26 41.03 -36.44
CA ALA A 387 -34.50 41.41 -37.83
C ALA A 387 -34.23 40.43 -39.00
N SER A 388 -35.36 40.08 -39.62
CA SER A 388 -35.67 40.07 -41.06
C SER A 388 -34.55 40.01 -42.11
N SER A 389 -34.61 38.96 -42.89
CA SER A 389 -34.67 39.00 -44.37
C SER A 389 -34.81 37.59 -44.99
N THR A 390 -35.92 37.36 -45.67
CA THR A 390 -36.20 36.26 -46.59
C THR A 390 -35.86 36.77 -48.01
N PRO A 391 -35.87 36.00 -49.14
CA PRO A 391 -36.11 34.57 -49.38
C PRO A 391 -35.17 33.91 -50.42
N ALA A 392 -35.34 32.68 -50.72
CA ALA A 392 -35.56 31.96 -51.97
C ALA A 392 -34.85 30.58 -52.02
N LYS A 393 -35.64 29.57 -52.11
CA LYS A 393 -36.08 28.72 -53.21
C LYS A 393 -35.12 27.59 -53.71
N ALA A 394 -35.72 26.43 -53.71
CA ALA A 394 -35.54 25.25 -54.58
C ALA A 394 -34.50 24.19 -54.20
N ALA A 395 -34.82 22.97 -54.09
CA ALA A 395 -35.45 21.89 -54.75
C ALA A 395 -34.86 20.58 -54.29
N ALA A 396 -35.72 19.74 -53.89
CA ALA A 396 -35.84 18.28 -54.10
C ALA A 396 -34.61 17.47 -54.59
N GLN A 397 -34.35 16.40 -53.91
CA GLN A 397 -34.42 15.01 -54.36
C GLN A 397 -34.03 14.01 -53.24
N GLY A 398 -34.89 13.08 -52.97
CA GLY A 398 -34.61 11.91 -52.13
C GLY A 398 -34.10 10.74 -53.00
N PRO A 399 -34.23 9.48 -52.56
CA PRO A 399 -33.36 8.81 -51.58
C PRO A 399 -32.56 7.69 -52.26
N ALA A 400 -31.42 7.29 -51.70
CA ALA A 400 -30.74 6.06 -52.10
C ALA A 400 -30.34 5.23 -50.90
N LYS A 401 -30.85 4.08 -50.91
CA LYS A 401 -30.69 2.80 -50.23
C LYS A 401 -29.32 2.20 -50.58
N ALA A 402 -28.58 1.70 -49.60
CA ALA A 402 -27.68 0.53 -49.67
C ALA A 402 -26.87 0.46 -48.37
N ALA A 403 -26.92 -0.61 -47.71
CA ALA A 403 -26.39 -1.93 -47.75
C ALA A 403 -25.42 -2.13 -46.53
N ALA A 404 -25.77 -3.07 -45.69
CA ALA A 404 -24.92 -3.63 -44.65
C ALA A 404 -23.81 -4.50 -45.28
N PRO A 405 -22.66 -4.64 -44.63
CA PRO A 405 -21.81 -5.78 -44.88
C PRO A 405 -21.78 -6.76 -43.69
N ALA A 406 -21.66 -7.99 -44.11
CA ALA A 406 -21.74 -9.25 -43.43
C ALA A 406 -20.65 -9.48 -42.38
N ALA A 407 -20.99 -10.36 -41.42
CA ALA A 407 -20.08 -11.02 -40.50
C ALA A 407 -19.16 -12.04 -41.19
N PRO A 408 -17.94 -12.26 -40.74
CA PRO A 408 -17.19 -13.45 -41.14
C PRO A 408 -17.36 -14.60 -40.13
N THR A 409 -17.50 -15.71 -40.73
CA THR A 409 -17.72 -17.08 -40.36
C THR A 409 -16.66 -17.65 -39.40
N ALA A 410 -17.12 -18.53 -38.53
CA ALA A 410 -16.35 -19.42 -37.66
C ALA A 410 -15.33 -20.30 -38.41
N ALA A 411 -14.14 -20.43 -37.87
CA ALA A 411 -13.18 -21.46 -38.24
C ALA A 411 -12.97 -22.46 -37.12
N THR A 412 -13.14 -23.64 -37.50
CA THR A 412 -13.10 -25.01 -37.03
C THR A 412 -12.00 -25.31 -35.96
N LYS A 413 -12.43 -26.03 -34.91
CA LYS A 413 -11.61 -26.85 -34.00
C LYS A 413 -10.81 -27.91 -34.77
N THR A 414 -9.55 -28.03 -34.50
CA THR A 414 -8.78 -29.26 -34.70
C THR A 414 -8.06 -29.60 -33.40
N THR A 415 -8.44 -30.73 -32.86
CA THR A 415 -7.82 -31.48 -31.77
C THR A 415 -6.63 -32.27 -32.35
N PRO A 416 -5.45 -32.30 -31.75
CA PRO A 416 -4.53 -33.39 -32.03
C PRO A 416 -4.56 -34.47 -30.94
N THR A 417 -4.70 -35.63 -31.43
CA THR A 417 -4.62 -36.97 -30.87
C THR A 417 -3.27 -37.23 -30.20
N ARG A 418 -3.31 -37.87 -29.05
CA ARG A 418 -2.19 -38.45 -28.30
C ARG A 418 -1.79 -39.78 -28.95
N PRO A 419 -0.53 -40.12 -29.14
CA PRO A 419 -0.08 -41.52 -29.23
C PRO A 419 0.48 -41.99 -27.88
N GLY A 420 -0.02 -43.14 -27.46
CA GLY A 420 0.55 -43.94 -26.39
C GLY A 420 1.68 -44.81 -26.91
N THR A 421 2.63 -44.98 -26.09
CA THR A 421 3.27 -46.22 -25.61
C THR A 421 4.22 -45.82 -24.47
#